data_0186bf92545ac325343314137e3e8a08
#
_entry.id   0186bf92545ac325343314137e3e8a08
#
_cell.length_a   1.000
_cell.length_b   1.000
_cell.length_c   1.000
_cell.angle_alpha   90.00
_cell.angle_beta   90.00
_cell.angle_gamma   90.00
#
_symmetry.space_group_name_H-M   'P 1'
#
loop_
_entity.id
_entity.type
_entity.pdbx_description
1 polymer ?
#
loop_
_entity_poly.entity_id
_entity_poly.type
_entity_poly.pdbx_seq_one_letter_code
_entity_poly.pdbx_strand_id
1 'polypeptide(L)'
;MYCSKCGSTIADTVTVCPVCGQPQGAGIPLPPPPLLQPAGPAYVTPDWQPAPVVAYAGFWLRVVANLLDGFILAVPVGIVIVILILSSGLGTFMRNFPNPPDPPDPSEAFGVALAIGIGVFILLAIVGNWLYYACFESSTWQATPGKKVLNIAVTDMTGARITFGRASGRFFAKFITRLIPLGIGFILAGITERKQALHDMIASTLVLRR
;
A
#
# COMPACT_ATOMS: atom_id res chain seq x y z
N MET A 1 -30.84 -68.88 -23.31
CA MET A 1 -29.71 -68.28 -22.56
C MET A 1 -28.46 -69.15 -22.64
N TYR A 2 -27.27 -68.58 -22.26
CA TYR A 2 -26.03 -69.37 -22.21
C TYR A 2 -25.67 -69.70 -20.77
N CYS A 3 -25.16 -70.92 -20.57
CA CYS A 3 -24.69 -71.28 -19.21
C CYS A 3 -23.43 -70.48 -18.84
N SER A 4 -23.47 -69.82 -17.65
CA SER A 4 -22.39 -69.00 -17.17
C SER A 4 -21.09 -69.76 -16.87
N LYS A 5 -21.13 -71.08 -16.73
CA LYS A 5 -19.96 -71.92 -16.42
C LYS A 5 -19.32 -72.56 -17.64
N CYS A 6 -20.11 -73.08 -18.56
CA CYS A 6 -19.59 -73.87 -19.69
C CYS A 6 -19.90 -73.26 -21.08
N GLY A 7 -20.63 -72.12 -21.13
CA GLY A 7 -20.96 -71.46 -22.40
C GLY A 7 -21.96 -72.13 -23.27
N SER A 8 -22.49 -73.30 -22.94
CA SER A 8 -23.46 -74.06 -23.81
C SER A 8 -24.80 -73.33 -23.85
N THR A 9 -25.44 -73.37 -24.99
CA THR A 9 -26.80 -72.83 -25.20
C THR A 9 -27.81 -73.73 -24.49
N ILE A 10 -28.62 -73.14 -23.58
CA ILE A 10 -29.64 -73.87 -22.87
C ILE A 10 -30.99 -73.14 -23.02
N ALA A 11 -32.08 -73.93 -22.95
CA ALA A 11 -33.40 -73.34 -23.02
C ALA A 11 -33.70 -72.51 -21.80
N ASP A 12 -34.46 -71.44 -21.96
CA ASP A 12 -34.72 -70.41 -20.88
C ASP A 12 -35.54 -70.98 -19.73
N THR A 13 -36.10 -72.16 -19.87
CA THR A 13 -36.93 -72.85 -18.86
C THR A 13 -36.14 -73.83 -18.00
N VAL A 14 -34.85 -74.02 -18.22
CA VAL A 14 -34.05 -75.02 -17.53
C VAL A 14 -33.37 -74.43 -16.29
N THR A 15 -33.64 -75.06 -15.16
CA THR A 15 -33.07 -74.58 -13.86
C THR A 15 -31.70 -75.17 -13.59
N VAL A 16 -31.26 -76.18 -14.32
CA VAL A 16 -29.92 -76.81 -14.20
C VAL A 16 -29.37 -77.07 -15.58
N CYS A 17 -28.13 -76.66 -15.82
CA CYS A 17 -27.48 -76.90 -17.14
C CYS A 17 -27.32 -78.36 -17.38
N PRO A 18 -27.86 -78.91 -18.50
CA PRO A 18 -27.77 -80.37 -18.82
C PRO A 18 -26.37 -80.84 -19.20
N VAL A 19 -25.46 -79.91 -19.52
CA VAL A 19 -24.10 -80.19 -19.93
C VAL A 19 -23.11 -80.24 -18.75
N CYS A 20 -23.20 -79.33 -17.77
CA CYS A 20 -22.22 -79.23 -16.67
C CYS A 20 -22.83 -79.30 -15.26
N GLY A 21 -24.16 -79.51 -15.15
CA GLY A 21 -24.82 -79.64 -13.88
C GLY A 21 -24.92 -78.37 -13.02
N GLN A 22 -24.52 -77.25 -13.57
CA GLN A 22 -24.54 -75.98 -12.85
C GLN A 22 -26.00 -75.49 -12.67
N PRO A 23 -26.47 -75.26 -11.47
CA PRO A 23 -27.78 -74.63 -11.30
C PRO A 23 -27.76 -73.24 -11.91
N GLN A 24 -28.71 -72.96 -12.78
CA GLN A 24 -28.93 -71.65 -13.36
C GLN A 24 -29.89 -70.98 -12.41
N GLY A 25 -29.33 -70.15 -11.52
CA GLY A 25 -30.12 -69.41 -10.49
C GLY A 25 -31.19 -68.60 -11.20
N ALA A 26 -32.40 -68.63 -10.63
CA ALA A 26 -33.40 -67.59 -10.92
C ALA A 26 -32.74 -66.24 -10.81
N GLY A 27 -32.89 -65.41 -11.85
CA GLY A 27 -32.20 -64.14 -11.95
C GLY A 27 -32.17 -63.43 -10.60
N ILE A 28 -30.96 -63.00 -10.20
CA ILE A 28 -30.79 -62.16 -9.01
C ILE A 28 -31.80 -61.02 -9.14
N PRO A 29 -32.72 -60.81 -8.21
CA PRO A 29 -33.63 -59.66 -8.26
C PRO A 29 -32.76 -58.43 -8.40
N LEU A 30 -32.97 -57.66 -9.45
CA LEU A 30 -32.33 -56.36 -9.58
C LEU A 30 -32.59 -55.57 -8.26
N PRO A 31 -31.57 -55.04 -7.61
CA PRO A 31 -31.80 -54.20 -6.46
C PRO A 31 -32.83 -53.12 -6.84
N PRO A 32 -33.79 -52.79 -5.97
CA PRO A 32 -34.76 -51.74 -6.28
C PRO A 32 -34.00 -50.47 -6.69
N PRO A 33 -34.52 -49.73 -7.70
CA PRO A 33 -33.90 -48.49 -8.10
C PRO A 33 -33.65 -47.65 -6.84
N PRO A 34 -32.49 -46.97 -6.69
CA PRO A 34 -32.22 -46.13 -5.54
C PRO A 34 -33.42 -45.19 -5.36
N LEU A 35 -34.09 -45.26 -4.21
CA LEU A 35 -35.11 -44.29 -3.86
C LEU A 35 -34.46 -42.94 -4.05
N LEU A 36 -35.03 -42.09 -4.94
CA LEU A 36 -34.64 -40.69 -5.04
C LEU A 36 -34.70 -40.09 -3.61
N GLN A 37 -33.57 -40.08 -2.95
CA GLN A 37 -33.44 -39.37 -1.70
C GLN A 37 -33.81 -37.93 -2.00
N PRO A 38 -34.71 -37.27 -1.26
CA PRO A 38 -34.98 -35.86 -1.39
C PRO A 38 -33.59 -35.20 -1.42
N ALA A 39 -33.30 -34.39 -2.46
CA ALA A 39 -32.06 -33.67 -2.55
C ALA A 39 -31.84 -32.96 -1.19
N GLY A 40 -30.84 -33.42 -0.43
CA GLY A 40 -30.45 -32.74 0.79
C GLY A 40 -30.22 -31.25 0.47
N PRO A 41 -30.32 -30.39 1.47
CA PRO A 41 -30.12 -28.96 1.25
C PRO A 41 -28.88 -28.79 0.37
N ALA A 42 -29.06 -28.09 -0.78
CA ALA A 42 -28.00 -27.88 -1.76
C ALA A 42 -26.76 -27.43 -1.00
N TYR A 43 -25.70 -28.23 -1.06
CA TYR A 43 -24.42 -27.88 -0.48
C TYR A 43 -23.96 -26.65 -1.29
N VAL A 44 -24.21 -25.46 -0.76
CA VAL A 44 -23.67 -24.24 -1.33
C VAL A 44 -22.16 -24.34 -1.10
N THR A 45 -21.45 -24.77 -2.12
CA THR A 45 -19.99 -24.69 -2.11
C THR A 45 -19.65 -23.22 -1.84
N PRO A 46 -18.95 -22.89 -0.74
CA PRO A 46 -18.54 -21.52 -0.52
C PRO A 46 -17.81 -21.09 -1.80
N ASP A 47 -18.29 -20.02 -2.44
CA ASP A 47 -17.61 -19.40 -3.58
C ASP A 47 -16.26 -18.92 -3.07
N TRP A 48 -15.25 -19.77 -3.24
CA TRP A 48 -13.89 -19.50 -2.77
C TRP A 48 -13.26 -18.48 -3.71
N GLN A 49 -13.61 -17.23 -3.50
CA GLN A 49 -12.90 -16.12 -4.15
C GLN A 49 -11.55 -15.98 -3.46
N PRO A 50 -10.45 -16.15 -4.19
CA PRO A 50 -9.13 -15.91 -3.61
C PRO A 50 -9.10 -14.49 -3.05
N ALA A 51 -8.68 -14.35 -1.80
CA ALA A 51 -8.56 -13.05 -1.15
C ALA A 51 -7.77 -12.11 -2.06
N PRO A 52 -8.20 -10.86 -2.24
CA PRO A 52 -7.52 -9.92 -3.12
C PRO A 52 -6.05 -9.83 -2.70
N VAL A 53 -5.15 -10.10 -3.66
CA VAL A 53 -3.71 -10.03 -3.41
C VAL A 53 -3.35 -8.58 -3.12
N VAL A 54 -3.08 -8.27 -1.85
CA VAL A 54 -2.68 -6.92 -1.42
C VAL A 54 -1.23 -6.69 -1.84
N ALA A 55 -1.03 -5.84 -2.84
CA ALA A 55 0.30 -5.46 -3.29
C ALA A 55 0.84 -4.30 -2.43
N TYR A 56 1.89 -4.55 -1.65
CA TYR A 56 2.57 -3.52 -0.86
C TYR A 56 3.59 -2.74 -1.71
N ALA A 57 3.69 -1.43 -1.48
CA ALA A 57 4.70 -0.59 -2.11
C ALA A 57 6.08 -0.83 -1.47
N GLY A 58 7.01 -1.36 -2.26
CA GLY A 58 8.39 -1.59 -1.81
C GLY A 58 9.18 -0.30 -1.63
N PHE A 59 10.42 -0.45 -1.12
CA PHE A 59 11.33 0.66 -0.83
C PHE A 59 11.55 1.61 -2.02
N TRP A 60 11.91 1.10 -3.19
CA TRP A 60 12.25 1.92 -4.36
C TRP A 60 11.09 2.77 -4.87
N LEU A 61 9.88 2.23 -4.89
CA LEU A 61 8.69 3.00 -5.28
C LEU A 61 8.47 4.20 -4.35
N ARG A 62 8.73 4.05 -3.06
CA ARG A 62 8.62 5.13 -2.08
C ARG A 62 9.73 6.17 -2.23
N VAL A 63 10.96 5.73 -2.58
CA VAL A 63 12.06 6.64 -2.87
C VAL A 63 11.72 7.52 -4.07
N VAL A 64 11.27 6.93 -5.18
CA VAL A 64 10.86 7.68 -6.37
C VAL A 64 9.69 8.62 -6.08
N ALA A 65 8.68 8.16 -5.33
CA ALA A 65 7.57 9.03 -4.91
C ALA A 65 8.05 10.24 -4.09
N ASN A 66 8.95 10.03 -3.15
CA ASN A 66 9.50 11.13 -2.34
C ASN A 66 10.38 12.08 -3.16
N LEU A 67 11.10 11.60 -4.17
CA LEU A 67 11.85 12.46 -5.10
C LEU A 67 10.89 13.33 -5.92
N LEU A 68 9.80 12.76 -6.46
CA LEU A 68 8.79 13.52 -7.18
C LEU A 68 8.15 14.59 -6.29
N ASP A 69 7.76 14.23 -5.06
CA ASP A 69 7.24 15.19 -4.09
C ASP A 69 8.28 16.27 -3.75
N GLY A 70 9.56 15.87 -3.64
CA GLY A 70 10.66 16.80 -3.42
C GLY A 70 10.79 17.84 -4.53
N PHE A 71 10.69 17.45 -5.79
CA PHE A 71 10.69 18.38 -6.94
C PHE A 71 9.49 19.32 -6.90
N ILE A 72 8.29 18.81 -6.60
CA ILE A 72 7.07 19.62 -6.49
C ILE A 72 7.22 20.69 -5.41
N LEU A 73 7.84 20.37 -4.28
CA LEU A 73 8.05 21.30 -3.19
C LEU A 73 9.26 22.23 -3.41
N ALA A 74 10.30 21.77 -4.09
CA ALA A 74 11.53 22.54 -4.34
C ALA A 74 11.27 23.77 -5.23
N VAL A 75 10.37 23.67 -6.21
CA VAL A 75 10.09 24.77 -7.13
C VAL A 75 9.54 26.01 -6.40
N PRO A 76 8.43 25.95 -5.64
CA PRO A 76 7.92 27.14 -4.94
C PRO A 76 8.89 27.64 -3.88
N VAL A 77 9.58 26.75 -3.18
CA VAL A 77 10.62 27.12 -2.18
C VAL A 77 11.77 27.83 -2.85
N GLY A 78 12.25 27.34 -3.98
CA GLY A 78 13.30 27.97 -4.77
C GLY A 78 12.94 29.38 -5.25
N ILE A 79 11.71 29.57 -5.73
CA ILE A 79 11.19 30.88 -6.15
C ILE A 79 11.21 31.87 -4.97
N VAL A 80 10.71 31.45 -3.78
CA VAL A 80 10.72 32.28 -2.58
C VAL A 80 12.15 32.66 -2.18
N ILE A 81 13.09 31.72 -2.20
CA ILE A 81 14.50 31.98 -1.90
C ILE A 81 15.07 33.02 -2.85
N VAL A 82 14.85 32.86 -4.16
CA VAL A 82 15.33 33.82 -5.17
C VAL A 82 14.75 35.21 -4.92
N ILE A 83 13.44 35.31 -4.65
CA ILE A 83 12.80 36.60 -4.34
C ILE A 83 13.43 37.23 -3.08
N LEU A 84 13.67 36.45 -2.02
CA LEU A 84 14.29 36.96 -0.78
C LEU A 84 15.72 37.44 -1.02
N ILE A 85 16.51 36.71 -1.80
CA ILE A 85 17.89 37.13 -2.15
C ILE A 85 17.88 38.41 -2.97
N LEU A 86 17.04 38.50 -3.99
CA LEU A 86 16.95 39.70 -4.84
C LEU A 86 16.43 40.90 -4.06
N SER A 87 15.43 40.73 -3.19
CA SER A 87 14.88 41.82 -2.39
C SER A 87 15.88 42.34 -1.33
N SER A 88 16.62 41.44 -0.66
CA SER A 88 17.65 41.81 0.29
C SER A 88 18.83 42.51 -0.39
N GLY A 89 19.28 42.02 -1.53
CA GLY A 89 20.34 42.64 -2.34
C GLY A 89 19.96 44.03 -2.84
N LEU A 90 18.71 44.16 -3.37
CA LEU A 90 18.21 45.48 -3.84
C LEU A 90 18.01 46.44 -2.69
N GLY A 91 17.52 45.98 -1.53
CA GLY A 91 17.37 46.80 -0.32
C GLY A 91 18.71 47.32 0.19
N THR A 92 19.75 46.48 0.17
CA THR A 92 21.13 46.90 0.55
C THR A 92 21.69 47.87 -0.45
N PHE A 93 21.50 47.66 -1.75
CA PHE A 93 21.91 48.55 -2.79
C PHE A 93 21.23 49.93 -2.66
N MET A 94 19.92 49.99 -2.45
CA MET A 94 19.17 51.24 -2.29
C MET A 94 19.54 52.02 -1.02
N ARG A 95 19.91 51.33 0.06
CA ARG A 95 20.35 51.97 1.33
C ARG A 95 21.75 52.66 1.17
N ASN A 96 22.58 52.12 0.33
CA ASN A 96 23.93 52.58 0.09
C ASN A 96 24.03 53.68 -0.98
N PHE A 97 22.92 54.18 -1.53
CA PHE A 97 22.86 55.30 -2.50
C PHE A 97 22.20 56.54 -1.86
N PRO A 98 22.78 57.76 -2.01
CA PRO A 98 24.11 58.24 -1.61
C PRO A 98 24.08 58.84 -0.20
N ASN A 99 25.14 58.67 0.56
CA ASN A 99 25.44 59.30 1.87
C ASN A 99 24.37 59.28 2.94
N PRO A 100 24.24 58.24 3.75
CA PRO A 100 23.55 58.33 5.02
C PRO A 100 24.48 58.80 6.12
N PRO A 101 23.98 59.55 7.14
CA PRO A 101 24.68 59.81 8.39
C PRO A 101 24.95 58.49 9.11
N ASP A 102 26.05 58.40 9.87
CA ASP A 102 26.54 57.23 10.56
C ASP A 102 25.40 56.45 11.30
N PRO A 103 25.00 55.28 10.86
CA PRO A 103 24.06 54.43 11.59
C PRO A 103 24.82 53.47 12.50
N PRO A 104 24.17 52.86 13.51
CA PRO A 104 24.75 51.76 14.26
C PRO A 104 25.15 50.67 13.27
N ASP A 105 26.30 50.06 13.46
CA ASP A 105 27.05 49.22 12.56
C ASP A 105 26.13 48.36 11.63
N PRO A 106 26.02 48.69 10.31
CA PRO A 106 25.01 48.09 9.43
C PRO A 106 25.19 46.61 9.29
N SER A 107 26.36 46.09 9.60
CA SER A 107 26.69 44.66 9.50
C SER A 107 26.00 43.82 10.58
N GLU A 108 25.87 44.34 11.81
CA GLU A 108 25.20 43.65 12.90
C GLU A 108 23.67 43.60 12.68
N ALA A 109 23.08 44.74 12.33
CA ALA A 109 21.63 44.80 12.03
C ALA A 109 21.23 43.94 10.89
N PHE A 110 22.05 43.86 9.82
CA PHE A 110 21.84 42.95 8.68
C PHE A 110 21.98 41.51 9.09
N GLY A 111 22.99 41.13 9.86
CA GLY A 111 23.19 39.77 10.35
C GLY A 111 21.99 39.25 11.16
N VAL A 112 21.48 40.09 12.09
CA VAL A 112 20.29 39.74 12.89
C VAL A 112 19.04 39.62 12.03
N ALA A 113 18.79 40.52 11.10
CA ALA A 113 17.64 40.46 10.20
C ALA A 113 17.68 39.20 9.30
N LEU A 114 18.87 38.87 8.79
CA LEU A 114 19.09 37.66 7.98
C LEU A 114 18.86 36.40 8.83
N ALA A 115 19.36 36.32 10.04
CA ALA A 115 19.17 35.20 10.95
C ALA A 115 17.70 34.97 11.26
N ILE A 116 16.96 36.05 11.58
CA ILE A 116 15.51 36.00 11.82
C ILE A 116 14.78 35.50 10.52
N GLY A 117 15.11 36.06 9.35
CA GLY A 117 14.53 35.69 8.08
C GLY A 117 14.74 34.20 7.76
N ILE A 118 15.96 33.70 7.97
CA ILE A 118 16.28 32.28 7.82
C ILE A 118 15.47 31.44 8.83
N GLY A 119 15.39 31.85 10.09
CA GLY A 119 14.64 31.13 11.12
C GLY A 119 13.15 31.01 10.77
N VAL A 120 12.53 32.11 10.38
CA VAL A 120 11.12 32.12 9.93
C VAL A 120 10.94 31.26 8.68
N PHE A 121 11.84 31.34 7.70
CA PHE A 121 11.78 30.52 6.50
C PHE A 121 11.87 29.03 6.80
N ILE A 122 12.80 28.62 7.67
CA ILE A 122 12.93 27.23 8.11
C ILE A 122 11.65 26.76 8.80
N LEU A 123 11.08 27.57 9.69
CA LEU A 123 9.84 27.25 10.38
C LEU A 123 8.68 27.04 9.38
N LEU A 124 8.52 27.97 8.44
CA LEU A 124 7.49 27.89 7.40
C LEU A 124 7.70 26.68 6.50
N ALA A 125 8.94 26.34 6.15
CA ALA A 125 9.26 25.16 5.37
C ALA A 125 8.92 23.86 6.10
N ILE A 126 9.20 23.77 7.40
CA ILE A 126 8.86 22.61 8.22
C ILE A 126 7.34 22.45 8.33
N VAL A 127 6.63 23.54 8.67
CA VAL A 127 5.17 23.53 8.81
C VAL A 127 4.49 23.24 7.48
N GLY A 128 4.94 23.87 6.39
CA GLY A 128 4.40 23.64 5.05
C GLY A 128 4.59 22.19 4.59
N ASN A 129 5.79 21.63 4.81
CA ASN A 129 6.09 20.24 4.49
C ASN A 129 5.23 19.26 5.33
N TRP A 130 5.08 19.53 6.64
CA TRP A 130 4.18 18.75 7.49
C TRP A 130 2.73 18.77 6.99
N LEU A 131 2.18 19.98 6.75
CA LEU A 131 0.81 20.13 6.24
C LEU A 131 0.63 19.45 4.89
N TYR A 132 1.60 19.60 3.98
CA TYR A 132 1.58 18.93 2.68
C TYR A 132 1.38 17.41 2.84
N TYR A 133 2.25 16.75 3.60
CA TYR A 133 2.13 15.30 3.79
C TYR A 133 0.88 14.93 4.58
N ALA A 134 0.58 15.62 5.68
CA ALA A 134 -0.56 15.28 6.54
C ALA A 134 -1.90 15.47 5.83
N CYS A 135 -2.09 16.57 5.10
CA CYS A 135 -3.33 16.83 4.36
C CYS A 135 -3.53 15.85 3.20
N PHE A 136 -2.50 15.64 2.37
CA PHE A 136 -2.65 14.76 1.21
C PHE A 136 -2.82 13.29 1.60
N GLU A 137 -2.06 12.80 2.58
CA GLU A 137 -2.18 11.40 3.03
C GLU A 137 -3.48 11.12 3.78
N SER A 138 -4.07 12.13 4.46
CA SER A 138 -5.39 12.03 5.09
C SER A 138 -6.56 12.39 4.18
N SER A 139 -6.32 12.85 2.95
CA SER A 139 -7.35 13.19 1.98
C SER A 139 -8.00 11.95 1.36
N THR A 140 -8.99 12.15 0.48
CA THR A 140 -9.58 11.08 -0.34
C THR A 140 -8.58 10.43 -1.29
N TRP A 141 -7.48 11.12 -1.62
CA TRP A 141 -6.41 10.59 -2.45
C TRP A 141 -5.54 9.57 -1.70
N GLN A 142 -5.46 9.68 -0.37
CA GLN A 142 -4.60 8.83 0.48
C GLN A 142 -3.13 8.82 0.01
N ALA A 143 -2.72 9.83 -0.72
CA ALA A 143 -1.43 9.90 -1.39
C ALA A 143 -1.03 11.36 -1.63
N THR A 144 0.25 11.67 -1.50
CA THR A 144 0.82 12.90 -2.04
C THR A 144 0.81 12.85 -3.58
N PRO A 145 0.92 13.98 -4.29
CA PRO A 145 1.00 14.01 -5.74
C PRO A 145 2.04 13.04 -6.32
N GLY A 146 3.26 12.99 -5.79
CA GLY A 146 4.30 12.07 -6.23
C GLY A 146 3.93 10.60 -6.01
N LYS A 147 3.25 10.26 -4.91
CA LYS A 147 2.72 8.93 -4.65
C LYS A 147 1.57 8.57 -5.58
N LYS A 148 0.71 9.55 -5.88
CA LYS A 148 -0.43 9.38 -6.78
C LYS A 148 0.01 9.00 -8.19
N VAL A 149 1.06 9.65 -8.71
CA VAL A 149 1.64 9.33 -10.02
C VAL A 149 2.11 7.87 -10.09
N LEU A 150 2.61 7.32 -8.99
CA LEU A 150 3.09 5.93 -8.92
C LEU A 150 2.00 4.93 -8.49
N ASN A 151 0.72 5.36 -8.41
CA ASN A 151 -0.39 4.53 -7.96
C ASN A 151 -0.16 3.87 -6.60
N ILE A 152 0.42 4.61 -5.64
CA ILE A 152 0.60 4.15 -4.26
C ILE A 152 -0.23 5.01 -3.31
N ALA A 153 -0.87 4.35 -2.35
CA ALA A 153 -1.73 4.98 -1.37
C ALA A 153 -1.33 4.58 0.06
N VAL A 154 -1.49 5.51 0.99
CA VAL A 154 -1.28 5.30 2.42
C VAL A 154 -2.61 4.97 3.07
N THR A 155 -2.65 3.84 3.76
CA THR A 155 -3.85 3.33 4.43
C THR A 155 -3.55 2.95 5.86
N ASP A 156 -4.57 2.69 6.63
CA ASP A 156 -4.42 2.01 7.91
C ASP A 156 -4.22 0.49 7.72
N MET A 157 -4.17 -0.26 8.82
CA MET A 157 -3.96 -1.72 8.79
C MET A 157 -5.13 -2.48 8.16
N THR A 158 -6.30 -1.86 8.01
CA THR A 158 -7.50 -2.43 7.38
C THR A 158 -7.67 -2.04 5.92
N GLY A 159 -6.77 -1.18 5.38
CA GLY A 159 -6.89 -0.63 4.02
C GLY A 159 -7.73 0.65 3.93
N ALA A 160 -8.29 1.13 5.06
CA ALA A 160 -9.09 2.34 5.13
C ALA A 160 -8.22 3.62 5.12
N ARG A 161 -8.87 4.76 4.94
CA ARG A 161 -8.22 6.07 4.96
C ARG A 161 -7.71 6.41 6.36
N ILE A 162 -6.49 6.93 6.45
CA ILE A 162 -5.91 7.38 7.70
C ILE A 162 -6.48 8.75 8.12
N THR A 163 -6.54 9.00 9.42
CA THR A 163 -6.91 10.32 9.98
C THR A 163 -5.74 11.29 9.86
N PHE A 164 -6.04 12.61 9.92
CA PHE A 164 -5.03 13.66 9.91
C PHE A 164 -4.03 13.49 11.07
N GLY A 165 -4.51 13.13 12.28
CA GLY A 165 -3.63 12.87 13.42
C GLY A 165 -2.66 11.72 13.18
N ARG A 166 -3.12 10.63 12.54
CA ARG A 166 -2.27 9.48 12.20
C ARG A 166 -1.25 9.84 11.10
N ALA A 167 -1.66 10.63 10.10
CA ALA A 167 -0.75 11.16 9.07
C ALA A 167 0.32 12.07 9.68
N SER A 168 -0.06 12.95 10.64
CA SER A 168 0.87 13.80 11.38
C SER A 168 1.85 12.98 12.23
N GLY A 169 1.34 12.00 12.98
CA GLY A 169 2.19 11.08 13.76
C GLY A 169 3.21 10.36 12.88
N ARG A 170 2.79 9.91 11.69
CA ARG A 170 3.66 9.30 10.69
C ARG A 170 4.74 10.27 10.18
N PHE A 171 4.37 11.53 9.95
CA PHE A 171 5.31 12.57 9.53
C PHE A 171 6.39 12.79 10.59
N PHE A 172 6.01 12.95 11.85
CA PHE A 172 6.97 13.11 12.94
C PHE A 172 7.79 11.84 13.20
N ALA A 173 7.22 10.66 13.07
CA ALA A 173 7.94 9.41 13.17
C ALA A 173 9.06 9.26 12.10
N LYS A 174 8.97 9.96 10.96
CA LYS A 174 10.06 10.03 9.99
C LYS A 174 11.32 10.70 10.54
N PHE A 175 11.21 11.65 11.48
CA PHE A 175 12.37 12.24 12.15
C PHE A 175 13.10 11.17 12.98
N ILE A 176 12.36 10.36 13.75
CA ILE A 176 12.93 9.23 14.49
C ILE A 176 13.61 8.25 13.53
N THR A 177 12.96 7.94 12.42
CA THR A 177 13.49 7.04 11.40
C THR A 177 14.81 7.56 10.79
N ARG A 178 14.95 8.90 10.64
CA ARG A 178 16.17 9.55 10.12
C ARG A 178 17.32 9.57 11.12
N LEU A 179 17.04 9.54 12.43
CA LEU A 179 18.07 9.46 13.48
C LEU A 179 18.78 8.12 13.50
N ILE A 180 18.19 7.08 12.91
CA ILE A 180 18.82 5.76 12.82
C ILE A 180 19.89 5.79 11.73
N PRO A 181 21.15 5.47 12.09
CA PRO A 181 22.27 5.46 11.14
C PRO A 181 21.99 4.56 9.93
N LEU A 182 22.66 4.85 8.80
CA LEU A 182 22.59 4.09 7.55
C LEU A 182 21.19 4.00 6.92
N GLY A 183 20.20 4.75 7.42
CA GLY A 183 18.84 4.73 6.87
C GLY A 183 18.11 3.39 7.06
N ILE A 184 18.55 2.56 8.00
CA ILE A 184 17.97 1.22 8.27
C ILE A 184 16.46 1.31 8.45
N GLY A 185 15.96 2.35 9.14
CA GLY A 185 14.53 2.54 9.36
C GLY A 185 13.70 2.69 8.07
N PHE A 186 14.30 3.16 6.98
CA PHE A 186 13.65 3.22 5.65
C PHE A 186 13.82 1.92 4.87
N ILE A 187 15.00 1.27 5.00
CA ILE A 187 15.32 0.02 4.31
C ILE A 187 14.39 -1.12 4.76
N LEU A 188 13.86 -1.07 5.98
CA LEU A 188 12.86 -2.01 6.48
C LEU A 188 11.67 -2.16 5.52
N ALA A 189 11.29 -1.12 4.78
CA ALA A 189 10.26 -1.21 3.74
C ALA A 189 10.63 -2.13 2.56
N GLY A 190 11.90 -2.49 2.41
CA GLY A 190 12.36 -3.48 1.43
C GLY A 190 12.34 -4.92 1.96
N ILE A 191 12.54 -5.10 3.27
CA ILE A 191 12.85 -6.40 3.90
C ILE A 191 11.61 -7.00 4.58
N THR A 192 10.76 -6.17 5.23
CA THR A 192 9.59 -6.65 5.98
C THR A 192 8.53 -7.26 5.06
N GLU A 193 7.80 -8.25 5.55
CA GLU A 193 6.72 -8.92 4.80
C GLU A 193 5.65 -7.95 4.28
N ARG A 194 5.26 -6.96 5.10
CA ARG A 194 4.27 -5.93 4.76
C ARG A 194 4.88 -4.70 4.12
N LYS A 195 6.18 -4.74 3.75
CA LYS A 195 6.92 -3.60 3.17
C LYS A 195 6.77 -2.31 3.99
N GLN A 196 6.79 -2.40 5.33
CA GLN A 196 6.65 -1.27 6.24
C GLN A 196 8.01 -0.69 6.62
N ALA A 197 8.19 0.62 6.51
CA ALA A 197 9.29 1.35 7.12
C ALA A 197 9.00 1.58 8.62
N LEU A 198 10.01 1.94 9.40
CA LEU A 198 9.85 2.14 10.85
C LEU A 198 8.76 3.16 11.20
N HIS A 199 8.70 4.29 10.51
CA HIS A 199 7.66 5.31 10.71
C HIS A 199 6.25 4.82 10.35
N ASP A 200 6.11 3.84 9.41
CA ASP A 200 4.84 3.21 9.09
C ASP A 200 4.39 2.30 10.23
N MET A 201 5.33 1.57 10.83
CA MET A 201 5.07 0.68 11.96
C MET A 201 4.64 1.50 13.19
N ILE A 202 5.34 2.59 13.51
CA ILE A 202 4.99 3.49 14.62
C ILE A 202 3.57 4.08 14.45
N ALA A 203 3.22 4.48 13.22
CA ALA A 203 1.91 5.06 12.92
C ALA A 203 0.83 4.02 12.61
N SER A 204 1.14 2.71 12.64
CA SER A 204 0.23 1.61 12.27
C SER A 204 -0.41 1.85 10.90
N THR A 205 0.41 2.09 9.88
CA THR A 205 -0.01 2.37 8.51
C THR A 205 0.61 1.40 7.52
N LEU A 206 -0.08 1.22 6.39
CA LEU A 206 0.40 0.46 5.25
C LEU A 206 0.53 1.38 4.03
N VAL A 207 1.42 1.01 3.12
CA VAL A 207 1.51 1.68 1.82
C VAL A 207 1.24 0.65 0.74
N LEU A 208 0.09 0.80 0.09
CA LEU A 208 -0.43 -0.14 -0.88
C LEU A 208 -0.19 0.38 -2.30
N ARG A 209 -0.04 -0.54 -3.25
CA ARG A 209 -0.07 -0.26 -4.67
C ARG A 209 -1.50 -0.45 -5.17
N ARG A 210 -2.03 0.55 -5.87
CA ARG A 210 -3.38 0.52 -6.48
C ARG A 210 -3.31 0.27 -7.97
#